data_93ed23b1ffd4670027889bc7465edb79
#
_entry.id   93ed23b1ffd4670027889bc7465edb79
#
_cell.length_a   1.000
_cell.length_b   1.000
_cell.length_c   1.000
_cell.angle_alpha   90.00
_cell.angle_beta   90.00
_cell.angle_gamma   90.00
#
_symmetry.space_group_name_H-M   'P 1'
#
loop_
_entity.id
_entity.type
_entity.pdbx_description
1 polymer ?
#
loop_
_entity_poly.entity_id
_entity_poly.type
_entity_poly.pdbx_seq_one_letter_code
_entity_poly.pdbx_strand_id
1 'polypeptide(L)' 'MRAWDDAPPADLAEQAASWIVRLDSDDADERARAQRGFAAWRAQSPQHAEAAARLEAFIGRVRQ' A
#
# COMPACT_ATOMS: atom_id res chain seq x y z
N MET A 1 -2.48 22.71 -15.31
CA MET A 1 -2.08 21.58 -14.46
C MET A 1 -3.03 20.42 -14.69
N ARG A 2 -2.51 19.24 -14.76
CA ARG A 2 -3.31 18.05 -15.05
C ARG A 2 -3.75 17.40 -13.75
N ALA A 3 -4.97 16.89 -13.72
CA ALA A 3 -5.52 16.28 -12.50
C ALA A 3 -4.71 15.06 -12.05
N TRP A 4 -4.15 14.31 -12.99
CA TRP A 4 -3.37 13.13 -12.64
C TRP A 4 -2.01 13.44 -12.01
N ASP A 5 -1.54 14.69 -12.10
CA ASP A 5 -0.30 15.08 -11.43
C ASP A 5 -0.45 15.07 -9.90
N ASP A 6 -1.67 15.14 -9.41
CA ASP A 6 -1.94 15.11 -7.97
C ASP A 6 -2.03 13.69 -7.42
N ALA A 7 -2.13 12.70 -8.29
CA ALA A 7 -2.21 11.30 -7.86
C ALA A 7 -0.82 10.77 -7.49
N PRO A 8 -0.72 9.79 -6.57
CA PRO A 8 0.55 9.13 -6.33
C PRO A 8 1.08 8.51 -7.60
N PRO A 9 2.41 8.47 -7.79
CA PRO A 9 2.99 7.79 -8.94
C PRO A 9 2.50 6.35 -9.05
N ALA A 10 2.31 5.89 -10.29
CA ALA A 10 1.85 4.52 -10.53
C ALA A 10 2.75 3.48 -9.86
N ASP A 11 4.06 3.75 -9.82
CA ASP A 11 5.01 2.85 -9.17
C ASP A 11 4.70 2.65 -7.69
N LEU A 12 4.31 3.72 -6.99
CA LEU A 12 3.96 3.62 -5.57
C LEU A 12 2.67 2.84 -5.38
N ALA A 13 1.69 3.02 -6.27
CA ALA A 13 0.45 2.26 -6.20
C ALA A 13 0.71 0.76 -6.40
N GLU A 14 1.57 0.41 -7.34
CA GLU A 14 1.94 -0.97 -7.57
C GLU A 14 2.69 -1.57 -6.39
N GLN A 15 3.60 -0.81 -5.80
CA GLN A 15 4.34 -1.25 -4.63
C GLN A 15 3.41 -1.48 -3.45
N ALA A 16 2.48 -0.56 -3.22
CA ALA A 16 1.49 -0.71 -2.14
C ALA A 16 0.65 -1.97 -2.36
N ALA A 17 0.20 -2.21 -3.59
CA ALA A 17 -0.58 -3.40 -3.91
C ALA A 17 0.22 -4.68 -3.65
N SER A 18 1.52 -4.67 -3.96
CA SER A 18 2.39 -5.81 -3.69
C SER A 18 2.47 -6.12 -2.19
N TRP A 19 2.56 -5.07 -1.34
CA TRP A 19 2.55 -5.28 0.10
C TRP A 19 1.24 -5.86 0.58
N ILE A 20 0.12 -5.38 0.06
CA ILE A 20 -1.21 -5.88 0.44
C ILE A 20 -1.33 -7.36 0.12
N VAL A 21 -0.83 -7.79 -1.05
CA VAL A 21 -0.84 -9.21 -1.42
C VAL A 21 -0.04 -10.05 -0.42
N ARG A 22 1.13 -9.56 -0.01
CA ARG A 22 1.96 -10.27 0.96
C ARG A 22 1.31 -10.33 2.33
N LEU A 23 0.58 -9.30 2.71
CA LEU A 23 -0.15 -9.27 3.98
C LEU A 23 -1.29 -10.28 4.02
N ASP A 24 -1.74 -10.74 2.86
CA ASP A 24 -2.81 -11.72 2.74
C ASP A 24 -2.28 -13.16 2.64
N SER A 25 -1.00 -13.37 2.89
CA SER A 25 -0.39 -14.70 2.83
C SER A 25 -0.95 -15.63 3.92
N ASP A 26 -1.03 -16.91 3.61
CA ASP A 26 -1.42 -17.93 4.58
C ASP A 26 -0.33 -18.23 5.60
N ASP A 27 0.91 -17.88 5.29
CA ASP A 27 2.06 -18.11 6.17
C ASP A 27 2.16 -16.97 7.18
N ALA A 28 2.03 -17.31 8.48
CA ALA A 28 2.08 -16.31 9.55
C ALA A 28 3.42 -15.57 9.61
N ASP A 29 4.53 -16.27 9.37
CA ASP A 29 5.85 -15.64 9.37
C ASP A 29 5.99 -14.65 8.22
N GLU A 30 5.47 -15.01 7.06
CA GLU A 30 5.48 -14.13 5.90
C GLU A 30 4.61 -12.90 6.13
N ARG A 31 3.42 -13.07 6.73
CA ARG A 31 2.57 -11.93 7.08
C ARG A 31 3.27 -10.99 8.06
N ALA A 32 3.94 -11.54 9.06
CA ALA A 32 4.65 -10.71 10.04
C ALA A 32 5.77 -9.90 9.39
N ARG A 33 6.52 -10.53 8.49
CA ARG A 33 7.56 -9.82 7.74
C ARG A 33 6.99 -8.75 6.85
N ALA A 34 5.86 -9.06 6.21
CA ALA A 34 5.17 -8.09 5.34
C ALA A 34 4.66 -6.90 6.15
N GLN A 35 4.13 -7.11 7.35
CA GLN A 35 3.66 -6.02 8.20
C GLN A 35 4.81 -5.07 8.54
N ARG A 36 5.97 -5.61 8.93
CA ARG A 36 7.13 -4.80 9.23
C ARG A 36 7.67 -4.07 8.00
N GLY A 37 7.74 -4.78 6.88
CA GLY A 37 8.20 -4.20 5.63
C GLY A 37 7.28 -3.09 5.13
N PHE A 38 5.98 -3.32 5.23
CA PHE A 38 5.00 -2.33 4.81
C PHE A 38 5.06 -1.07 5.68
N ALA A 39 5.21 -1.25 7.00
CA ALA A 39 5.35 -0.12 7.89
C ALA A 39 6.58 0.72 7.55
N ALA A 40 7.71 0.07 7.27
CA ALA A 40 8.93 0.76 6.88
C ALA A 40 8.76 1.47 5.53
N TRP A 41 8.08 0.82 4.59
CA TRP A 41 7.80 1.40 3.28
C TRP A 41 6.94 2.66 3.39
N ARG A 42 5.90 2.61 4.21
CA ARG A 42 5.01 3.75 4.42
C ARG A 42 5.74 4.94 5.06
N ALA A 43 6.76 4.65 5.84
CA ALA A 43 7.54 5.69 6.53
C ALA A 43 8.55 6.39 5.64
N GLN A 44 8.75 5.92 4.40
CA GLN A 44 9.77 6.49 3.52
C GLN A 44 9.45 7.92 3.08
N SER A 45 8.18 8.21 2.87
CA SER A 45 7.76 9.56 2.48
C SER A 45 6.25 9.72 2.67
N PRO A 46 5.76 10.98 2.74
CA PRO A 46 4.31 11.20 2.75
C PRO A 46 3.59 10.63 1.54
N GLN A 47 4.26 10.58 0.38
CA GLN A 47 3.66 10.01 -0.83
C GLN A 47 3.45 8.51 -0.69
N HIS A 48 4.40 7.80 -0.07
CA HIS A 48 4.26 6.38 0.21
C HIS A 48 3.08 6.14 1.16
N ALA A 49 3.00 6.92 2.23
CA ALA A 49 1.91 6.79 3.19
C ALA A 49 0.55 7.06 2.54
N GLU A 50 0.48 8.06 1.67
CA GLU A 50 -0.77 8.39 0.98
C GLU A 50 -1.18 7.27 0.02
N ALA A 51 -0.24 6.71 -0.72
CA ALA A 51 -0.52 5.60 -1.63
C ALA A 51 -1.09 4.41 -0.85
N ALA A 52 -0.51 4.09 0.29
CA ALA A 52 -1.00 3.01 1.15
C ALA A 52 -2.41 3.31 1.64
N ALA A 53 -2.65 4.53 2.12
CA ALA A 53 -3.96 4.91 2.66
C ALA A 53 -5.06 4.83 1.60
N ARG A 54 -4.76 5.29 0.38
CA ARG A 54 -5.73 5.25 -0.71
C ARG A 54 -6.09 3.82 -1.09
N LEU A 55 -5.10 2.94 -1.15
CA LEU A 55 -5.34 1.55 -1.50
C LEU A 55 -6.13 0.84 -0.40
N GLU A 56 -5.78 1.07 0.86
CA GLU A 56 -6.49 0.48 1.98
C GLU A 56 -7.95 0.94 2.03
N ALA A 57 -8.20 2.22 1.75
CA ALA A 57 -9.56 2.75 1.69
C ALA A 57 -10.36 2.11 0.56
N PHE A 58 -9.74 1.90 -0.60
CA PHE A 58 -10.38 1.25 -1.73
C PHE A 58 -10.76 -0.19 -1.39
N ILE A 59 -9.82 -0.94 -0.80
CA ILE A 59 -10.06 -2.34 -0.42
C ILE A 59 -11.16 -2.42 0.62
N GLY A 60 -11.17 -1.51 1.58
CA GLY A 60 -12.22 -1.47 2.60
C GLY A 60 -13.61 -1.32 2.01
N ARG A 61 -13.73 -0.46 0.99
CA ARG A 61 -15.02 -0.26 0.31
C ARG A 61 -15.45 -1.49 -0.49
N VAL A 62 -14.50 -2.15 -1.11
CA VAL A 62 -14.79 -3.33 -1.93
C VAL A 62 -15.25 -4.50 -1.06
N ARG A 63 -14.71 -4.60 0.16
CA ARG A 63 -15.01 -5.73 1.05
C ARG A 63 -16.32 -5.56 1.83
N GLN A 64 -16.92 -4.40 1.76
CA GLN A 64 -18.20 -4.18 2.46
C GLN A 64 -19.39 -4.77 1.67
#